data_a80c496f93a158e742255736a2aa3b78
#
_entry.id   a80c496f93a158e742255736a2aa3b78
#
_cell.length_a   1.000
_cell.length_b   1.000
_cell.length_c   1.000
_cell.angle_alpha   90.00
_cell.angle_beta   90.00
_cell.angle_gamma   90.00
#
_symmetry.space_group_name_H-M   'P 1'
#
loop_
_entity.id
_entity.type
_entity.pdbx_description
1 polymer ?
#
loop_
_entity_poly.entity_id
_entity_poly.type
_entity_poly.pdbx_seq_one_letter_code
_entity_poly.pdbx_strand_id
1 'polypeptide(L)'
;MARRLAAVAALLLWAGVLSAAPTVAGTPLLGDERARAIEGLQARQREVKALRAAVVQRKRHPLLKGEAVTEGTLLFSRPNRLRWEVATPERTIIVIDDQTLVIYRPDRQEAERRDLREDFGSRAVVDFLTAGMNLDVAEMEKRFEVAVYRDDGRLSLVLTPHSRWVARAIASVTITQEDADPLPRHIVVVGQKGDRTETSLAHAVVNPPLAEGAFTLRLGPEVRVVEVRRPGQESAGGR
;
A
#
# COMPACT_ATOMS: atom_id res chain seq x y z
N MET A 1 12.93 -50.68 54.26
CA MET A 1 12.67 -50.90 52.84
C MET A 1 12.65 -49.55 52.12
N ALA A 2 13.69 -49.27 51.38
CA ALA A 2 13.94 -48.01 50.75
C ALA A 2 13.25 -47.93 49.36
N ARG A 3 12.49 -46.90 49.11
CA ARG A 3 12.01 -46.55 47.74
C ARG A 3 12.62 -45.23 47.31
N ARG A 4 13.43 -45.35 46.30
CA ARG A 4 14.22 -44.28 45.68
C ARG A 4 13.28 -43.33 44.91
N LEU A 5 13.42 -42.02 45.19
CA LEU A 5 12.88 -40.91 44.43
C LEU A 5 13.69 -40.77 43.13
N ALA A 6 13.01 -40.85 42.00
CA ALA A 6 13.55 -40.44 40.71
C ALA A 6 12.95 -39.09 40.33
N ALA A 7 13.76 -38.06 40.33
CA ALA A 7 13.41 -36.72 39.83
C ALA A 7 13.51 -36.72 38.32
N VAL A 8 12.39 -36.53 37.64
CA VAL A 8 12.35 -36.26 36.20
C VAL A 8 12.27 -34.74 36.02
N ALA A 9 13.38 -34.14 35.61
CA ALA A 9 13.44 -32.76 35.21
C ALA A 9 12.78 -32.62 33.84
N ALA A 10 11.57 -32.06 33.79
CA ALA A 10 10.92 -31.66 32.54
C ALA A 10 11.57 -30.39 32.00
N LEU A 11 12.43 -30.50 30.99
CA LEU A 11 12.88 -29.40 30.16
C LEU A 11 11.70 -28.89 29.34
N LEU A 12 11.12 -27.77 29.74
CA LEU A 12 10.20 -26.98 28.93
C LEU A 12 11.02 -26.29 27.80
N LEU A 13 11.05 -26.92 26.64
CA LEU A 13 11.44 -26.31 25.39
C LEU A 13 10.38 -25.22 25.06
N TRP A 14 10.69 -24.01 25.39
CA TRP A 14 10.02 -22.84 24.84
C TRP A 14 10.40 -22.76 23.37
N ALA A 15 9.60 -23.36 22.48
CA ALA A 15 9.64 -23.07 21.07
C ALA A 15 9.09 -21.63 20.90
N GLY A 16 10.00 -20.66 20.98
CA GLY A 16 9.70 -19.30 20.55
C GLY A 16 9.24 -19.39 19.11
N VAL A 17 8.00 -19.01 18.85
CA VAL A 17 7.50 -18.72 17.51
C VAL A 17 8.33 -17.53 17.03
N LEU A 18 9.42 -17.80 16.33
CA LEU A 18 10.11 -16.77 15.56
C LEU A 18 9.11 -16.32 14.52
N SER A 19 8.49 -15.17 14.76
CA SER A 19 7.81 -14.42 13.72
C SER A 19 8.88 -14.16 12.66
N ALA A 20 8.75 -14.80 11.50
CA ALA A 20 9.69 -14.60 10.40
C ALA A 20 9.56 -13.13 9.99
N ALA A 21 10.51 -12.31 10.41
CA ALA A 21 10.66 -10.97 9.88
C ALA A 21 10.77 -11.06 8.35
N PRO A 22 10.19 -10.13 7.61
CA PRO A 22 10.30 -10.14 6.16
C PRO A 22 11.79 -10.15 5.79
N THR A 23 12.23 -11.20 5.09
CA THR A 23 13.61 -11.32 4.65
C THR A 23 13.81 -10.32 3.50
N VAL A 24 14.35 -9.16 3.82
CA VAL A 24 14.77 -8.16 2.84
C VAL A 24 16.26 -8.38 2.61
N ALA A 25 16.65 -8.49 1.33
CA ALA A 25 18.06 -8.55 0.97
C ALA A 25 18.72 -7.20 1.28
N GLY A 26 19.99 -7.25 1.70
CA GLY A 26 20.81 -6.06 1.89
C GLY A 26 21.25 -5.78 3.32
N THR A 27 22.08 -4.76 3.45
CA THR A 27 22.64 -4.30 4.73
C THR A 27 21.72 -3.26 5.35
N PRO A 28 21.35 -3.39 6.65
CA PRO A 28 20.57 -2.38 7.33
C PRO A 28 21.38 -1.09 7.48
N LEU A 29 20.76 0.04 7.13
CA LEU A 29 21.34 1.36 7.34
C LEU A 29 20.96 1.89 8.71
N LEU A 30 21.96 2.39 9.46
CA LEU A 30 21.78 2.91 10.81
C LEU A 30 22.39 4.31 10.94
N GLY A 31 22.01 5.06 11.98
CA GLY A 31 22.57 6.36 12.31
C GLY A 31 22.61 7.33 11.14
N ASP A 32 23.76 7.98 10.94
CA ASP A 32 23.95 9.02 9.91
C ASP A 32 23.82 8.48 8.48
N GLU A 33 24.14 7.21 8.25
CA GLU A 33 24.00 6.60 6.91
C GLU A 33 22.52 6.46 6.52
N ARG A 34 21.71 6.00 7.47
CA ARG A 34 20.26 5.94 7.30
C ARG A 34 19.67 7.34 7.06
N ALA A 35 20.08 8.33 7.87
CA ALA A 35 19.59 9.70 7.75
C ALA A 35 19.90 10.28 6.37
N ARG A 36 21.13 10.14 5.87
CA ARG A 36 21.54 10.61 4.54
C ARG A 36 20.78 9.91 3.42
N ALA A 37 20.54 8.61 3.55
CA ALA A 37 19.78 7.85 2.56
C ALA A 37 18.34 8.34 2.45
N ILE A 38 17.69 8.57 3.59
CA ILE A 38 16.31 9.10 3.66
C ILE A 38 16.25 10.53 3.11
N GLU A 39 17.16 11.39 3.51
CA GLU A 39 17.22 12.77 3.03
C GLU A 39 17.39 12.85 1.51
N GLY A 40 18.34 12.09 0.96
CA GLY A 40 18.55 11.98 -0.47
C GLY A 40 17.35 11.48 -1.23
N LEU A 41 16.64 10.48 -0.68
CA LEU A 41 15.40 9.97 -1.22
C LEU A 41 14.30 11.03 -1.24
N GLN A 42 14.06 11.69 -0.12
CA GLN A 42 13.03 12.71 0.01
C GLN A 42 13.32 13.94 -0.88
N ALA A 43 14.60 14.33 -1.00
CA ALA A 43 14.98 15.42 -1.89
C ALA A 43 14.59 15.14 -3.35
N ARG A 44 14.92 13.95 -3.85
CA ARG A 44 14.53 13.55 -5.21
C ARG A 44 13.02 13.45 -5.39
N GLN A 45 12.30 12.94 -4.39
CA GLN A 45 10.85 12.83 -4.47
C GLN A 45 10.10 14.17 -4.47
N ARG A 46 10.65 15.21 -3.84
CA ARG A 46 10.05 16.55 -3.87
C ARG A 46 9.93 17.12 -5.29
N GLU A 47 10.81 16.69 -6.21
CA GLU A 47 10.79 17.09 -7.62
C GLU A 47 9.65 16.41 -8.41
N VAL A 48 9.08 15.32 -7.89
CA VAL A 48 7.99 14.60 -8.53
C VAL A 48 6.67 15.30 -8.21
N LYS A 49 6.12 16.02 -9.16
CA LYS A 49 4.80 16.67 -9.06
C LYS A 49 3.70 15.79 -9.58
N ALA A 50 4.00 14.99 -10.60
CA ALA A 50 3.10 14.05 -11.22
C ALA A 50 3.86 12.80 -11.69
N LEU A 51 3.13 11.70 -11.85
CA LEU A 51 3.66 10.43 -12.32
C LEU A 51 2.65 9.74 -13.21
N ARG A 52 3.13 9.14 -14.31
CA ARG A 52 2.41 8.13 -15.08
C ARG A 52 3.24 6.86 -15.12
N ALA A 53 2.64 5.70 -14.82
CA ALA A 53 3.32 4.42 -14.87
C ALA A 53 2.39 3.29 -15.30
N ALA A 54 2.93 2.26 -15.94
CA ALA A 54 2.27 0.97 -16.03
C ALA A 54 2.36 0.27 -14.67
N VAL A 55 1.28 -0.37 -14.26
CA VAL A 55 1.19 -1.09 -12.97
C VAL A 55 0.84 -2.54 -13.23
N VAL A 56 1.62 -3.43 -12.65
CA VAL A 56 1.30 -4.85 -12.54
C VAL A 56 1.21 -5.19 -11.07
N GLN A 57 0.04 -5.67 -10.65
CA GLN A 57 -0.16 -6.13 -9.28
C GLN A 57 -0.43 -7.62 -9.27
N ARG A 58 0.31 -8.36 -8.46
CA ARG A 58 0.19 -9.80 -8.25
C ARG A 58 -0.24 -10.07 -6.84
N LYS A 59 -1.35 -10.76 -6.67
CA LYS A 59 -1.89 -11.11 -5.36
C LYS A 59 -1.92 -12.61 -5.18
N ARG A 60 -1.27 -13.08 -4.12
CA ARG A 60 -1.29 -14.48 -3.66
C ARG A 60 -2.00 -14.58 -2.33
N HIS A 61 -2.77 -15.62 -2.17
CA HIS A 61 -3.40 -15.95 -0.90
C HIS A 61 -3.07 -17.40 -0.53
N PRO A 62 -2.63 -17.71 0.70
CA PRO A 62 -2.16 -19.06 1.06
C PRO A 62 -3.20 -20.17 0.86
N LEU A 63 -4.49 -19.83 1.00
CA LEU A 63 -5.60 -20.77 0.89
C LEU A 63 -6.12 -20.94 -0.55
N LEU A 64 -5.62 -20.13 -1.50
CA LEU A 64 -6.07 -20.18 -2.89
C LEU A 64 -4.95 -20.67 -3.78
N LYS A 65 -5.26 -21.56 -4.72
CA LYS A 65 -4.33 -21.98 -5.75
C LYS A 65 -4.25 -20.88 -6.81
N GLY A 66 -3.01 -20.50 -7.15
CA GLY A 66 -2.75 -19.52 -8.19
C GLY A 66 -2.54 -18.09 -7.67
N GLU A 67 -2.42 -17.20 -8.61
CA GLU A 67 -2.13 -15.80 -8.40
C GLU A 67 -3.15 -14.95 -9.17
N ALA A 68 -3.70 -13.95 -8.53
CA ALA A 68 -4.52 -12.95 -9.22
C ALA A 68 -3.60 -11.85 -9.74
N VAL A 69 -3.61 -11.63 -11.06
CA VAL A 69 -2.83 -10.60 -11.72
C VAL A 69 -3.74 -9.48 -12.18
N THR A 70 -3.37 -8.26 -11.83
CA THR A 70 -4.07 -7.03 -12.24
C THR A 70 -3.07 -6.15 -12.99
N GLU A 71 -3.45 -5.70 -14.17
CA GLU A 71 -2.62 -4.83 -15.01
C GLU A 71 -3.37 -3.55 -15.35
N GLY A 72 -2.63 -2.46 -15.44
CA GLY A 72 -3.25 -1.17 -15.73
C GLY A 72 -2.26 -0.03 -15.83
N THR A 73 -2.80 1.18 -15.85
CA THR A 73 -2.02 2.44 -15.89
C THR A 73 -2.40 3.31 -14.71
N LEU A 74 -1.39 3.79 -14.01
CA LEU A 74 -1.51 4.73 -12.91
C LEU A 74 -1.13 6.13 -13.38
N LEU A 75 -1.95 7.11 -13.04
CA LEU A 75 -1.63 8.52 -13.09
C LEU A 75 -1.77 9.09 -11.67
N PHE A 76 -0.76 9.79 -11.23
CA PHE A 76 -0.73 10.45 -9.93
C PHE A 76 -0.37 11.92 -10.09
N SER A 77 -0.93 12.77 -9.24
CA SER A 77 -0.53 14.17 -9.11
C SER A 77 -0.66 14.60 -7.66
N ARG A 78 0.37 15.29 -7.18
CA ARG A 78 0.32 15.89 -5.85
C ARG A 78 -0.81 16.91 -5.72
N PRO A 79 -1.37 17.10 -4.52
CA PRO A 79 -1.02 16.37 -3.29
C PRO A 79 -1.63 14.96 -3.21
N ASN A 80 -2.86 14.73 -3.67
CA ASN A 80 -3.62 13.49 -3.41
C ASN A 80 -4.54 13.12 -4.58
N ARG A 81 -4.15 13.40 -5.82
CA ARG A 81 -4.95 12.98 -6.99
C ARG A 81 -4.35 11.74 -7.61
N LEU A 82 -5.18 10.74 -7.82
CA LEU A 82 -4.80 9.47 -8.42
C LEU A 82 -5.88 8.99 -9.39
N ARG A 83 -5.45 8.47 -10.54
CA ARG A 83 -6.29 7.72 -11.46
C ARG A 83 -5.61 6.41 -11.78
N TRP A 84 -6.25 5.30 -11.46
CA TRP A 84 -5.77 3.98 -11.80
C TRP A 84 -6.77 3.29 -12.71
N GLU A 85 -6.37 3.08 -13.94
CA GLU A 85 -7.16 2.36 -14.94
C GLU A 85 -6.66 0.92 -15.01
N VAL A 86 -7.42 0.02 -14.41
CA VAL A 86 -7.22 -1.41 -14.47
C VAL A 86 -7.79 -1.91 -15.79
N ALA A 87 -6.97 -2.63 -16.56
CA ALA A 87 -7.37 -3.22 -17.84
C ALA A 87 -7.80 -4.68 -17.67
N THR A 88 -7.11 -5.43 -16.80
CA THR A 88 -7.36 -6.85 -16.55
C THR A 88 -7.32 -7.16 -15.06
N PRO A 89 -8.04 -8.17 -14.57
CA PRO A 89 -8.97 -9.08 -15.25
C PRO A 89 -10.33 -8.43 -15.55
N GLU A 90 -10.77 -7.45 -14.77
CA GLU A 90 -12.03 -6.72 -14.95
C GLU A 90 -11.71 -5.23 -15.11
N ARG A 91 -12.20 -4.64 -16.17
CA ARG A 91 -12.00 -3.21 -16.39
C ARG A 91 -12.57 -2.39 -15.24
N THR A 92 -11.70 -1.65 -14.57
CA THR A 92 -12.06 -0.82 -13.41
C THR A 92 -11.30 0.49 -13.49
N ILE A 93 -11.98 1.59 -13.22
CA ILE A 93 -11.37 2.92 -13.15
C ILE A 93 -11.52 3.42 -11.73
N ILE A 94 -10.41 3.66 -11.07
CA ILE A 94 -10.36 4.21 -9.71
C ILE A 94 -9.85 5.64 -9.82
N VAL A 95 -10.63 6.57 -9.31
CA VAL A 95 -10.24 7.99 -9.27
C VAL A 95 -10.32 8.48 -7.84
N ILE A 96 -9.22 9.07 -7.40
CA ILE A 96 -9.13 9.82 -6.16
C ILE A 96 -8.88 11.26 -6.54
N ASP A 97 -9.74 12.15 -6.11
CA ASP A 97 -9.61 13.59 -6.29
C ASP A 97 -9.83 14.25 -4.93
N ASP A 98 -8.71 14.58 -4.26
CA ASP A 98 -8.61 15.15 -2.91
C ASP A 98 -9.47 14.48 -1.83
N GLN A 99 -10.77 14.59 -1.93
CA GLN A 99 -11.72 14.19 -0.89
C GLN A 99 -12.70 13.09 -1.32
N THR A 100 -12.65 12.71 -2.60
CA THR A 100 -13.58 11.74 -3.18
C THR A 100 -12.84 10.57 -3.77
N LEU A 101 -13.30 9.36 -3.46
CA LEU A 101 -12.91 8.13 -4.14
C LEU A 101 -14.08 7.64 -4.97
N VAL A 102 -13.84 7.43 -6.27
CA VAL A 102 -14.80 6.80 -7.17
C VAL A 102 -14.19 5.53 -7.74
N ILE A 103 -14.92 4.42 -7.65
CA ILE A 103 -14.56 3.14 -8.25
C ILE A 103 -15.63 2.84 -9.30
N TYR A 104 -15.27 2.93 -10.57
CA TYR A 104 -16.17 2.71 -11.70
C TYR A 104 -15.84 1.41 -12.42
N ARG A 105 -16.85 0.57 -12.65
CA ARG A 105 -16.78 -0.67 -13.41
C ARG A 105 -17.60 -0.51 -14.70
N PRO A 106 -16.96 -0.14 -15.80
CA PRO A 106 -17.65 0.15 -17.07
C PRO A 106 -18.53 -1.00 -17.57
N ASP A 107 -18.03 -2.23 -17.48
CA ASP A 107 -18.71 -3.42 -17.98
C ASP A 107 -20.00 -3.75 -17.20
N ARG A 108 -20.12 -3.22 -15.97
CA ARG A 108 -21.33 -3.35 -15.12
C ARG A 108 -22.19 -2.10 -15.10
N GLN A 109 -21.72 -1.02 -15.70
CA GLN A 109 -22.34 0.30 -15.60
C GLN A 109 -22.59 0.72 -14.14
N GLU A 110 -21.65 0.42 -13.25
CA GLU A 110 -21.75 0.68 -11.82
C GLU A 110 -20.58 1.53 -11.33
N ALA A 111 -20.88 2.51 -10.50
CA ALA A 111 -19.88 3.30 -9.81
C ALA A 111 -20.17 3.37 -8.30
N GLU A 112 -19.16 3.18 -7.51
CA GLU A 112 -19.18 3.45 -6.07
C GLU A 112 -18.50 4.79 -5.83
N ARG A 113 -19.15 5.68 -5.08
CA ARG A 113 -18.59 6.95 -4.63
C ARG A 113 -18.49 6.98 -3.12
N ARG A 114 -17.36 7.44 -2.60
CA ARG A 114 -17.08 7.58 -1.17
C ARG A 114 -16.52 8.95 -0.87
N ASP A 115 -17.03 9.61 0.15
CA ASP A 115 -16.44 10.82 0.71
C ASP A 115 -15.35 10.42 1.70
N LEU A 116 -14.11 10.75 1.41
CA LEU A 116 -12.94 10.40 2.23
C LEU A 116 -12.86 11.20 3.53
N ARG A 117 -13.66 12.27 3.67
CA ARG A 117 -13.78 13.02 4.93
C ARG A 117 -14.58 12.24 5.96
N GLU A 118 -15.55 11.45 5.49
CA GLU A 118 -16.45 10.68 6.34
C GLU A 118 -16.05 9.21 6.47
N ASP A 119 -15.36 8.65 5.47
CA ASP A 119 -14.90 7.25 5.43
C ASP A 119 -13.42 7.12 5.82
N PHE A 120 -13.14 7.04 7.12
CA PHE A 120 -11.78 6.89 7.63
C PHE A 120 -11.06 5.61 7.16
N GLY A 121 -11.81 4.54 6.89
CA GLY A 121 -11.26 3.29 6.37
C GLY A 121 -10.73 3.46 4.96
N SER A 122 -11.55 4.00 4.06
CA SER A 122 -11.15 4.31 2.68
C SER A 122 -10.06 5.37 2.64
N ARG A 123 -10.12 6.37 3.52
CA ARG A 123 -9.07 7.38 3.64
C ARG A 123 -7.73 6.76 4.02
N ALA A 124 -7.71 5.86 5.00
CA ALA A 124 -6.47 5.19 5.41
C ALA A 124 -5.84 4.38 4.26
N VAL A 125 -6.68 3.75 3.43
CA VAL A 125 -6.20 3.03 2.22
C VAL A 125 -5.65 4.01 1.19
N VAL A 126 -6.31 5.14 0.96
CA VAL A 126 -5.84 6.18 0.03
C VAL A 126 -4.54 6.79 0.52
N ASP A 127 -4.47 7.18 1.80
CA ASP A 127 -3.26 7.70 2.43
C ASP A 127 -2.10 6.71 2.30
N PHE A 128 -2.38 5.41 2.43
CA PHE A 128 -1.38 4.36 2.23
C PHE A 128 -0.93 4.24 0.77
N LEU A 129 -1.86 4.26 -0.19
CA LEU A 129 -1.54 4.19 -1.63
C LEU A 129 -0.73 5.41 -2.08
N THR A 130 -1.07 6.59 -1.57
CA THR A 130 -0.39 7.84 -1.92
C THR A 130 0.88 8.07 -1.11
N ALA A 131 1.03 7.46 0.08
CA ALA A 131 2.24 7.55 0.91
C ALA A 131 3.47 7.02 0.18
N GLY A 132 3.34 5.95 -0.61
CA GLY A 132 4.42 5.46 -1.49
C GLY A 132 4.88 6.49 -2.53
N MET A 133 4.00 7.42 -2.92
CA MET A 133 4.30 8.50 -3.86
C MET A 133 4.75 9.79 -3.17
N ASN A 134 4.49 9.91 -1.87
CA ASN A 134 4.79 11.06 -1.03
C ASN A 134 5.68 10.66 0.16
N LEU A 135 6.71 9.84 -0.03
CA LEU A 135 7.53 9.27 1.05
C LEU A 135 7.98 10.34 2.08
N ASP A 136 7.08 10.73 2.95
CA ASP A 136 7.42 11.44 4.15
C ASP A 136 7.73 10.41 5.24
N VAL A 137 9.01 10.09 5.38
CA VAL A 137 9.47 9.06 6.31
C VAL A 137 9.12 9.46 7.75
N ALA A 138 9.17 10.73 8.10
CA ALA A 138 8.82 11.22 9.44
C ALA A 138 7.33 10.99 9.75
N GLU A 139 6.44 11.20 8.78
CA GLU A 139 5.02 10.87 8.94
C GLU A 139 4.78 9.36 8.98
N MET A 140 5.55 8.58 8.21
CA MET A 140 5.49 7.13 8.27
C MET A 140 5.92 6.59 9.64
N GLU A 141 6.98 7.12 10.22
CA GLU A 141 7.50 6.72 11.54
C GLU A 141 6.52 6.93 12.68
N LYS A 142 5.55 7.84 12.53
CA LYS A 142 4.47 7.98 13.52
C LYS A 142 3.52 6.77 13.56
N ARG A 143 3.44 6.03 12.45
CA ARG A 143 2.49 4.91 12.30
C ARG A 143 3.16 3.55 12.14
N PHE A 144 4.43 3.53 11.71
CA PHE A 144 5.19 2.33 11.41
C PHE A 144 6.60 2.43 11.99
N GLU A 145 7.13 1.33 12.44
CA GLU A 145 8.58 1.16 12.53
C GLU A 145 9.13 1.11 11.10
N VAL A 146 10.13 1.94 10.79
CA VAL A 146 10.72 2.06 9.46
C VAL A 146 12.17 1.62 9.51
N ALA A 147 12.46 0.43 8.99
CA ALA A 147 13.82 -0.05 8.77
C ALA A 147 14.23 0.22 7.32
N VAL A 148 15.49 0.62 7.12
CA VAL A 148 16.04 0.96 5.80
C VAL A 148 17.19 0.02 5.50
N TYR A 149 17.18 -0.57 4.31
CA TYR A 149 18.21 -1.50 3.84
C TYR A 149 18.77 -1.01 2.52
N ARG A 150 20.06 -1.29 2.26
CA ARG A 150 20.69 -1.06 0.97
C ARG A 150 21.24 -2.38 0.41
N ASP A 151 20.96 -2.64 -0.86
CA ASP A 151 21.41 -3.80 -1.59
C ASP A 151 21.68 -3.42 -3.05
N ASP A 152 22.96 -3.47 -3.47
CA ASP A 152 23.40 -3.27 -4.85
C ASP A 152 22.71 -2.07 -5.57
N GLY A 153 22.87 -0.88 -5.00
CA GLY A 153 22.29 0.37 -5.54
C GLY A 153 20.77 0.50 -5.40
N ARG A 154 20.15 -0.35 -4.58
CA ARG A 154 18.72 -0.29 -4.25
C ARG A 154 18.50 0.04 -2.79
N LEU A 155 17.50 0.87 -2.54
CA LEU A 155 16.99 1.18 -1.21
C LEU A 155 15.67 0.46 -0.98
N SER A 156 15.57 -0.22 0.17
CA SER A 156 14.34 -0.86 0.61
C SER A 156 13.94 -0.31 1.97
N LEU A 157 12.71 0.24 2.05
CA LEU A 157 12.09 0.66 3.30
C LEU A 157 11.11 -0.44 3.71
N VAL A 158 11.31 -0.98 4.91
CA VAL A 158 10.42 -1.97 5.52
C VAL A 158 9.63 -1.31 6.64
N LEU A 159 8.32 -1.33 6.48
CA LEU A 159 7.38 -0.70 7.41
C LEU A 159 6.62 -1.78 8.18
N THR A 160 6.72 -1.72 9.51
CA THR A 160 5.97 -2.60 10.43
C THR A 160 4.97 -1.75 11.23
N PRO A 161 3.66 -2.05 11.21
CA PRO A 161 2.67 -1.20 11.87
C PRO A 161 2.84 -1.14 13.39
N HIS A 162 2.80 0.06 13.99
CA HIS A 162 2.73 0.25 15.43
C HIS A 162 1.34 -0.07 16.00
N SER A 163 0.29 0.26 15.24
CA SER A 163 -1.08 0.05 15.66
C SER A 163 -1.48 -1.41 15.59
N ARG A 164 -1.92 -1.98 16.72
CA ARG A 164 -2.46 -3.36 16.79
C ARG A 164 -3.66 -3.56 15.87
N TRP A 165 -4.42 -2.52 15.59
CA TRP A 165 -5.55 -2.59 14.67
C TRP A 165 -5.09 -2.78 13.23
N VAL A 166 -4.11 -1.99 12.77
CA VAL A 166 -3.51 -2.14 11.44
C VAL A 166 -2.76 -3.46 11.33
N ALA A 167 -2.02 -3.83 12.38
CA ALA A 167 -1.27 -5.09 12.45
C ALA A 167 -2.15 -6.35 12.37
N ARG A 168 -3.46 -6.26 12.60
CA ARG A 168 -4.38 -7.39 12.34
C ARG A 168 -4.57 -7.69 10.85
N ALA A 169 -4.38 -6.70 10.00
CA ALA A 169 -4.53 -6.83 8.55
C ALA A 169 -3.19 -6.93 7.84
N ILE A 170 -2.23 -6.07 8.21
CA ILE A 170 -0.94 -5.91 7.53
C ILE A 170 0.18 -6.31 8.49
N ALA A 171 1.00 -7.29 8.07
CA ALA A 171 2.21 -7.68 8.80
C ALA A 171 3.37 -6.73 8.48
N SER A 172 3.58 -6.44 7.20
CA SER A 172 4.63 -5.53 6.74
C SER A 172 4.34 -4.96 5.37
N VAL A 173 5.01 -3.83 5.07
CA VAL A 173 5.09 -3.26 3.74
C VAL A 173 6.55 -3.04 3.41
N THR A 174 6.99 -3.49 2.24
CA THR A 174 8.33 -3.22 1.71
C THR A 174 8.21 -2.35 0.47
N ILE A 175 8.91 -1.23 0.46
CA ILE A 175 8.99 -0.31 -0.67
C ILE A 175 10.43 -0.32 -1.16
N THR A 176 10.65 -0.76 -2.40
CA THR A 176 11.98 -0.85 -3.01
C THR A 176 12.08 0.09 -4.21
N GLN A 177 13.19 0.79 -4.28
CA GLN A 177 13.54 1.68 -5.38
C GLN A 177 15.03 1.66 -5.66
N GLU A 178 15.44 2.06 -6.86
CA GLU A 178 16.84 2.30 -7.18
C GLU A 178 17.33 3.57 -6.47
N ASP A 179 18.60 3.58 -6.03
CA ASP A 179 19.17 4.73 -5.28
C ASP A 179 19.04 6.06 -6.04
N ALA A 180 19.15 6.04 -7.38
CA ALA A 180 19.04 7.24 -8.22
C ALA A 180 17.60 7.58 -8.64
N ASP A 181 16.64 6.66 -8.46
CA ASP A 181 15.26 6.85 -8.90
C ASP A 181 14.43 7.56 -7.81
N PRO A 182 13.66 8.58 -8.14
CA PRO A 182 12.75 9.19 -7.18
C PRO A 182 11.51 8.34 -6.89
N LEU A 183 11.29 7.25 -7.63
CA LEU A 183 10.05 6.50 -7.60
C LEU A 183 10.24 5.09 -7.05
N PRO A 184 9.28 4.57 -6.27
CA PRO A 184 9.24 3.17 -5.94
C PRO A 184 9.05 2.33 -7.20
N ARG A 185 9.84 1.27 -7.34
CA ARG A 185 9.71 0.31 -8.45
C ARG A 185 8.93 -0.92 -8.05
N HIS A 186 9.00 -1.27 -6.78
CA HIS A 186 8.37 -2.47 -6.27
C HIS A 186 7.84 -2.24 -4.87
N ILE A 187 6.59 -2.60 -4.66
CA ILE A 187 5.92 -2.50 -3.35
C ILE A 187 5.35 -3.86 -3.01
N VAL A 188 5.68 -4.37 -1.84
CA VAL A 188 5.18 -5.64 -1.33
C VAL A 188 4.42 -5.41 -0.05
N VAL A 189 3.17 -5.84 -0.01
CA VAL A 189 2.34 -5.86 1.19
C VAL A 189 2.15 -7.31 1.61
N VAL A 190 2.50 -7.61 2.85
CA VAL A 190 2.27 -8.93 3.45
C VAL A 190 1.18 -8.77 4.51
N GLY A 191 0.13 -9.56 4.35
CA GLY A 191 -0.95 -9.62 5.32
C GLY A 191 -0.66 -10.59 6.45
N GLN A 192 -1.37 -10.47 7.58
CA GLN A 192 -1.19 -11.33 8.75
C GLN A 192 -1.55 -12.81 8.50
N LYS A 193 -2.36 -13.07 7.51
CA LYS A 193 -2.74 -14.43 7.11
C LYS A 193 -1.81 -15.02 6.05
N GLY A 194 -0.69 -14.34 5.76
CA GLY A 194 0.28 -14.76 4.75
C GLY A 194 -0.11 -14.41 3.32
N ASP A 195 -1.19 -13.66 3.12
CA ASP A 195 -1.50 -13.08 1.82
C ASP A 195 -0.43 -12.08 1.43
N ARG A 196 -0.08 -12.05 0.15
CA ARG A 196 0.99 -11.21 -0.38
C ARG A 196 0.51 -10.49 -1.62
N THR A 197 0.65 -9.19 -1.62
CA THR A 197 0.37 -8.33 -2.77
C THR A 197 1.67 -7.66 -3.21
N GLU A 198 2.07 -7.91 -4.44
CA GLU A 198 3.24 -7.32 -5.07
C GLU A 198 2.79 -6.35 -6.16
N THR A 199 3.23 -5.12 -6.09
CA THR A 199 2.94 -4.08 -7.08
C THR A 199 4.23 -3.61 -7.72
N SER A 200 4.33 -3.73 -9.02
CA SER A 200 5.48 -3.25 -9.82
C SER A 200 5.05 -2.06 -10.67
N LEU A 201 5.89 -1.03 -10.68
CA LEU A 201 5.74 0.16 -11.50
C LEU A 201 6.77 0.14 -12.63
N ALA A 202 6.30 0.11 -13.87
CA ALA A 202 7.12 0.08 -15.07
C ALA A 202 6.82 1.27 -15.98
N HIS A 203 7.76 1.60 -16.86
CA HIS A 203 7.60 2.69 -17.85
C HIS A 203 7.17 4.01 -17.21
N ALA A 204 7.72 4.31 -16.04
CA ALA A 204 7.37 5.48 -15.28
C ALA A 204 7.88 6.77 -15.98
N VAL A 205 6.99 7.73 -16.13
CA VAL A 205 7.30 9.07 -16.64
C VAL A 205 7.02 10.06 -15.52
N VAL A 206 8.05 10.74 -15.09
CA VAL A 206 7.98 11.79 -14.06
C VAL A 206 7.55 13.09 -14.70
N ASN A 207 6.64 13.80 -14.03
CA ASN A 207 6.10 15.10 -14.45
C ASN A 207 5.57 15.09 -15.91
N PRO A 208 4.75 14.09 -16.31
CA PRO A 208 4.14 14.11 -17.64
C PRO A 208 3.19 15.31 -17.75
N PRO A 209 2.97 15.82 -18.96
CA PRO A 209 1.88 16.78 -19.19
C PRO A 209 0.56 16.11 -18.82
N LEU A 210 -0.25 16.82 -18.02
CA LEU A 210 -1.55 16.36 -17.58
C LEU A 210 -2.63 17.05 -18.40
N ALA A 211 -3.52 16.25 -18.99
CA ALA A 211 -4.70 16.80 -19.67
C ALA A 211 -5.63 17.46 -18.64
N GLU A 212 -6.36 18.48 -19.06
CA GLU A 212 -7.45 19.04 -18.28
C GLU A 212 -8.49 17.95 -17.99
N GLY A 213 -8.90 17.83 -16.72
CA GLY A 213 -9.83 16.79 -16.31
C GLY A 213 -9.24 15.37 -16.20
N ALA A 214 -7.91 15.19 -16.21
CA ALA A 214 -7.26 13.89 -16.11
C ALA A 214 -7.76 13.06 -14.91
N PHE A 215 -8.13 13.71 -13.82
CA PHE A 215 -8.67 13.10 -12.59
C PHE A 215 -10.19 13.23 -12.47
N THR A 216 -10.86 13.71 -13.51
CA THR A 216 -12.32 13.80 -13.53
C THR A 216 -12.91 12.58 -14.22
N LEU A 217 -13.87 11.94 -13.58
CA LEU A 217 -14.61 10.84 -14.16
C LEU A 217 -16.03 11.33 -14.52
N ARG A 218 -16.31 11.41 -15.80
CA ARG A 218 -17.67 11.71 -16.30
C ARG A 218 -18.43 10.41 -16.44
N LEU A 219 -19.48 10.23 -15.63
CA LEU A 219 -20.36 9.07 -15.66
C LEU A 219 -21.57 9.43 -16.51
N GLY A 220 -21.98 8.54 -17.43
CA GLY A 220 -23.20 8.69 -18.21
C GLY A 220 -24.45 8.46 -17.35
N PRO A 221 -25.63 8.87 -17.84
CA PRO A 221 -26.89 8.72 -17.12
C PRO A 221 -27.29 7.25 -16.89
N GLU A 222 -26.73 6.33 -17.68
CA GLU A 222 -26.93 4.88 -17.55
C GLU A 222 -26.19 4.25 -16.39
N VAL A 223 -25.22 4.95 -15.80
CA VAL A 223 -24.37 4.41 -14.74
C VAL A 223 -25.09 4.50 -13.39
N ARG A 224 -25.27 3.35 -12.77
CA ARG A 224 -25.77 3.27 -11.40
C ARG A 224 -24.68 3.72 -10.41
N VAL A 225 -24.89 4.87 -9.79
CA VAL A 225 -23.97 5.40 -8.77
C VAL A 225 -24.49 5.03 -7.39
N VAL A 226 -23.66 4.33 -6.62
CA VAL A 226 -23.92 3.97 -5.23
C VAL A 226 -23.06 4.85 -4.33
N GLU A 227 -23.71 5.70 -3.52
CA GLU A 227 -23.03 6.46 -2.47
C GLU A 227 -22.81 5.54 -1.26
N VAL A 228 -21.55 5.20 -0.98
CA VAL A 228 -21.20 4.36 0.16
C VAL A 228 -20.97 5.25 1.37
N ARG A 229 -21.94 5.23 2.30
CA ARG A 229 -21.90 5.93 3.59
C ARG A 229 -21.48 4.98 4.70
N ARG A 230 -21.09 5.53 5.84
CA ARG A 230 -20.80 4.73 7.04
C ARG A 230 -21.99 3.83 7.42
N PRO A 231 -21.73 2.58 7.87
CA PRO A 231 -22.75 1.82 8.59
C PRO A 231 -23.18 2.63 9.84
N GLY A 232 -24.44 3.07 9.90
CA GLY A 232 -25.00 3.81 11.05
C GLY A 232 -25.54 5.20 10.75
N GLN A 233 -25.41 5.75 9.53
CA GLN A 233 -26.16 6.93 9.08
C GLN A 233 -27.35 6.47 8.22
N GLU A 234 -28.43 6.05 8.86
CA GLU A 234 -29.72 5.92 8.21
C GLU A 234 -30.19 7.30 7.74
N SER A 235 -30.75 7.33 6.55
CA SER A 235 -31.28 8.52 5.89
C SER A 235 -32.34 9.19 6.77
N ALA A 236 -31.99 10.27 7.46
CA ALA A 236 -32.96 11.24 7.90
C ALA A 236 -33.39 12.06 6.68
N GLY A 237 -34.39 11.58 5.93
CA GLY A 237 -34.87 12.27 4.74
C GLY A 237 -35.89 11.47 3.97
N GLY A 238 -36.98 11.14 4.61
CA GLY A 238 -38.18 10.60 3.98
C GLY A 238 -39.43 11.20 4.67
N ARG A 239 -39.82 12.35 4.21
CA ARG A 239 -41.20 12.83 4.31
C ARG A 239 -41.50 13.71 3.12
#